data_683a737179d8c64e73eeab8f250e2c99
#
_entry.id   683a737179d8c64e73eeab8f250e2c99
#
_cell.length_a   1.000
_cell.length_b   1.000
_cell.length_c   1.000
_cell.angle_alpha   90.00
_cell.angle_beta   90.00
_cell.angle_gamma   90.00
#
_symmetry.space_group_name_H-M   'P 1'
#
loop_
_entity.id
_entity.type
_entity.pdbx_description
1 polymer ?
#
loop_
_entity_poly.entity_id
_entity_poly.type
_entity_poly.pdbx_seq_one_letter_code
_entity_poly.pdbx_strand_id
1 'polypeptide(L)'
;FTEIDAYAKSADGSVEVVAGFGTVNECAVYAFSQDVTVDSGAVSVAQCAKIKKIYELALKTGCPVIGVYDSNGVKLTEGFEVMNAYGDLVKASTSMSGVCPQISIVAGSCLGTSALIANMADVVVAVKDADFYVTAPSEVTAEESYEAGTVDILCDTFEDAVAQVKNLASLLPSNNLAPSPLFEFEAP
;
A
#
# COMPACT_ATOMS: atom_id res chain seq x y z
N PHE A 1 15.43 7.49 -2.27
CA PHE A 1 14.01 7.71 -2.59
C PHE A 1 13.81 9.06 -3.24
N THR A 2 13.09 9.09 -4.35
CA THR A 2 12.73 10.32 -5.08
C THR A 2 11.21 10.48 -5.04
N GLU A 3 10.74 11.56 -4.42
CA GLU A 3 9.31 11.84 -4.33
C GLU A 3 8.76 12.30 -5.69
N ILE A 4 7.56 11.82 -6.04
CA ILE A 4 6.79 12.18 -7.21
C ILE A 4 5.62 13.06 -6.76
N ASP A 5 5.36 14.14 -7.51
CA ASP A 5 4.28 15.08 -7.21
C ASP A 5 4.32 15.63 -5.77
N ALA A 6 5.51 15.98 -5.28
CA ALA A 6 5.72 16.54 -3.94
C ALA A 6 4.87 17.80 -3.66
N TYR A 7 4.45 18.51 -4.71
CA TYR A 7 3.62 19.71 -4.60
C TYR A 7 2.13 19.45 -4.87
N ALA A 8 1.73 18.20 -5.12
CA ALA A 8 0.31 17.86 -5.27
C ALA A 8 -0.38 17.97 -3.92
N LYS A 9 -1.42 18.81 -3.87
CA LYS A 9 -2.18 19.12 -2.67
C LYS A 9 -3.66 18.83 -2.88
N SER A 10 -4.33 18.50 -1.80
CA SER A 10 -5.79 18.44 -1.76
C SER A 10 -6.43 19.83 -1.86
N ALA A 11 -7.74 19.90 -1.95
CA ALA A 11 -8.49 21.14 -2.10
C ALA A 11 -8.27 22.14 -0.95
N ASP A 12 -7.95 21.65 0.24
CA ASP A 12 -7.63 22.45 1.44
C ASP A 12 -6.15 22.85 1.53
N GLY A 13 -5.32 22.40 0.57
CA GLY A 13 -3.90 22.70 0.51
C GLY A 13 -2.99 21.75 1.28
N SER A 14 -3.53 20.69 1.88
CA SER A 14 -2.77 19.67 2.60
C SER A 14 -2.07 18.69 1.65
N VAL A 15 -0.98 18.07 2.14
CA VAL A 15 -0.30 16.93 1.49
C VAL A 15 -0.61 15.69 2.32
N GLU A 16 -1.42 14.79 1.80
CA GLU A 16 -2.01 13.67 2.54
C GLU A 16 -1.27 12.35 2.31
N VAL A 17 -0.41 12.30 1.30
CA VAL A 17 0.35 11.10 0.94
C VAL A 17 1.72 11.47 0.38
N VAL A 18 2.75 10.78 0.84
CA VAL A 18 4.07 10.80 0.24
C VAL A 18 4.18 9.63 -0.72
N ALA A 19 4.58 9.88 -1.95
CA ALA A 19 4.66 8.86 -2.98
C ALA A 19 5.86 9.06 -3.88
N GLY A 20 6.50 7.99 -4.33
CA GLY A 20 7.70 8.10 -5.16
C GLY A 20 8.30 6.76 -5.53
N PHE A 21 9.54 6.80 -5.96
CA PHE A 21 10.31 5.60 -6.30
C PHE A 21 11.69 5.62 -5.65
N GLY A 22 12.26 4.45 -5.52
CA GLY A 22 13.60 4.27 -4.96
C GLY A 22 14.09 2.84 -5.12
N THR A 23 15.10 2.49 -4.33
CA THR A 23 15.63 1.14 -4.29
C THR A 23 15.55 0.57 -2.87
N VAL A 24 15.18 -0.69 -2.79
CA VAL A 24 15.15 -1.50 -1.57
C VAL A 24 15.98 -2.75 -1.83
N ASN A 25 17.08 -2.95 -1.11
CA ASN A 25 18.00 -4.07 -1.33
C ASN A 25 18.35 -4.25 -2.82
N GLU A 26 18.73 -3.15 -3.48
CA GLU A 26 19.05 -3.06 -4.90
C GLU A 26 17.87 -3.26 -5.87
N CYS A 27 16.68 -3.63 -5.39
CA CYS A 27 15.47 -3.74 -6.20
C CYS A 27 14.79 -2.38 -6.35
N ALA A 28 14.51 -1.98 -7.59
CA ALA A 28 13.74 -0.77 -7.86
C ALA A 28 12.28 -0.99 -7.46
N VAL A 29 11.72 -0.05 -6.70
CA VAL A 29 10.34 -0.11 -6.21
C VAL A 29 9.67 1.25 -6.30
N TYR A 30 8.35 1.25 -6.46
CA TYR A 30 7.51 2.39 -6.19
C TYR A 30 6.88 2.23 -4.80
N ALA A 31 6.72 3.34 -4.10
CA ALA A 31 6.10 3.30 -2.78
C ALA A 31 5.23 4.54 -2.54
N PHE A 32 4.22 4.36 -1.70
CA PHE A 32 3.46 5.46 -1.13
C PHE A 32 3.18 5.20 0.35
N SER A 33 3.02 6.28 1.11
CA SER A 33 2.65 6.23 2.52
C SER A 33 1.61 7.31 2.81
N GLN A 34 0.50 6.91 3.38
CA GLN A 34 -0.52 7.83 3.87
C GLN A 34 -0.01 8.54 5.11
N ASP A 35 -0.36 9.82 5.27
CA ASP A 35 0.00 10.62 6.43
C ASP A 35 -1.21 10.77 7.36
N VAL A 36 -1.24 9.95 8.41
CA VAL A 36 -2.30 9.96 9.42
C VAL A 36 -2.41 11.27 10.19
N THR A 37 -1.36 12.08 10.21
CA THR A 37 -1.37 13.39 10.91
C THR A 37 -2.22 14.44 10.18
N VAL A 38 -2.53 14.18 8.90
CA VAL A 38 -3.41 15.03 8.09
C VAL A 38 -4.79 14.40 8.00
N ASP A 39 -5.79 15.07 8.56
CA ASP A 39 -7.19 14.62 8.57
C ASP A 39 -7.39 13.15 9.00
N SER A 40 -6.56 12.66 9.94
CA SER A 40 -6.55 11.25 10.37
C SER A 40 -6.38 10.26 9.19
N GLY A 41 -5.60 10.64 8.20
CA GLY A 41 -5.34 9.83 7.00
C GLY A 41 -6.54 9.72 6.05
N ALA A 42 -7.54 10.60 6.18
CA ALA A 42 -8.73 10.55 5.32
C ALA A 42 -8.37 10.69 3.84
N VAL A 43 -8.88 9.78 3.02
CA VAL A 43 -8.50 9.68 1.60
C VAL A 43 -9.31 10.65 0.76
N SER A 44 -8.62 11.57 0.08
CA SER A 44 -9.16 12.56 -0.85
C SER A 44 -9.03 12.15 -2.31
N VAL A 45 -9.68 12.89 -3.20
CA VAL A 45 -9.51 12.76 -4.65
C VAL A 45 -8.04 12.97 -5.06
N ALA A 46 -7.38 13.97 -4.47
CA ALA A 46 -5.98 14.27 -4.76
C ALA A 46 -5.04 13.14 -4.32
N GLN A 47 -5.28 12.56 -3.16
CA GLN A 47 -4.54 11.41 -2.66
C GLN A 47 -4.72 10.20 -3.58
N CYS A 48 -5.95 9.87 -3.97
CA CYS A 48 -6.23 8.81 -4.93
C CYS A 48 -5.52 9.01 -6.26
N ALA A 49 -5.52 10.24 -6.80
CA ALA A 49 -4.84 10.55 -8.05
C ALA A 49 -3.32 10.36 -7.96
N LYS A 50 -2.70 10.77 -6.83
CA LYS A 50 -1.27 10.60 -6.59
C LYS A 50 -0.89 9.12 -6.48
N ILE A 51 -1.65 8.33 -5.72
CA ILE A 51 -1.43 6.87 -5.56
C ILE A 51 -1.66 6.16 -6.91
N LYS A 52 -2.74 6.47 -7.63
CA LYS A 52 -3.02 5.93 -8.96
C LYS A 52 -1.84 6.13 -9.91
N LYS A 53 -1.22 7.32 -9.91
CA LYS A 53 -0.05 7.61 -10.72
C LYS A 53 1.14 6.70 -10.37
N ILE A 54 1.32 6.35 -9.09
CA ILE A 54 2.34 5.38 -8.66
C ILE A 54 2.09 4.02 -9.31
N TYR A 55 0.86 3.50 -9.27
CA TYR A 55 0.51 2.24 -9.92
C TYR A 55 0.75 2.27 -11.43
N GLU A 56 0.34 3.37 -12.10
CA GLU A 56 0.54 3.53 -13.55
C GLU A 56 2.03 3.56 -13.95
N LEU A 57 2.87 4.23 -13.15
CA LEU A 57 4.31 4.30 -13.39
C LEU A 57 4.97 2.95 -13.10
N ALA A 58 4.62 2.30 -12.01
CA ALA A 58 5.11 0.98 -11.66
C ALA A 58 4.78 -0.06 -12.74
N LEU A 59 3.56 -0.05 -13.26
CA LEU A 59 3.15 -0.93 -14.36
C LEU A 59 3.94 -0.68 -15.64
N LYS A 60 4.24 0.58 -15.97
CA LYS A 60 5.04 0.95 -17.15
C LYS A 60 6.50 0.53 -17.05
N THR A 61 7.05 0.54 -15.84
CA THR A 61 8.47 0.23 -15.61
C THR A 61 8.68 -1.23 -15.19
N GLY A 62 7.62 -1.97 -14.87
CA GLY A 62 7.71 -3.34 -14.41
C GLY A 62 8.31 -3.47 -13.00
N CYS A 63 7.99 -2.54 -12.10
CA CYS A 63 8.50 -2.51 -10.74
C CYS A 63 7.40 -2.82 -9.72
N PRO A 64 7.74 -3.44 -8.57
CA PRO A 64 6.81 -3.64 -7.46
C PRO A 64 6.29 -2.33 -6.87
N VAL A 65 5.10 -2.39 -6.25
CA VAL A 65 4.53 -1.30 -5.46
C VAL A 65 4.44 -1.71 -3.99
N ILE A 66 4.89 -0.82 -3.11
CA ILE A 66 4.76 -0.94 -1.66
C ILE A 66 3.84 0.19 -1.18
N GLY A 67 2.69 -0.16 -0.62
CA GLY A 67 1.73 0.77 -0.04
C GLY A 67 1.76 0.74 1.48
N VAL A 68 1.94 1.87 2.14
CA VAL A 68 1.78 2.01 3.59
C VAL A 68 0.44 2.68 3.86
N TYR A 69 -0.44 1.97 4.54
CA TYR A 69 -1.80 2.37 4.84
C TYR A 69 -1.95 2.74 6.31
N ASP A 70 -2.44 3.95 6.52
CA ASP A 70 -2.85 4.46 7.82
C ASP A 70 -3.96 5.49 7.59
N SER A 71 -5.22 5.05 7.57
CA SER A 71 -6.35 5.83 7.10
C SER A 71 -7.66 5.42 7.77
N ASN A 72 -8.35 6.40 8.33
CA ASN A 72 -9.70 6.23 8.87
C ASN A 72 -10.80 6.22 7.79
N GLY A 73 -10.43 6.09 6.52
CA GLY A 73 -11.37 5.96 5.41
C GLY A 73 -11.47 7.21 4.54
N VAL A 74 -12.63 7.41 3.93
CA VAL A 74 -12.85 8.42 2.90
C VAL A 74 -13.05 9.84 3.47
N LYS A 75 -12.54 10.86 2.78
CA LYS A 75 -12.80 12.27 3.06
C LYS A 75 -14.22 12.66 2.62
N LEU A 76 -15.19 12.50 3.53
CA LEU A 76 -16.63 12.66 3.24
C LEU A 76 -17.01 14.05 2.71
N THR A 77 -16.20 15.07 2.99
CA THR A 77 -16.42 16.45 2.51
C THR A 77 -16.30 16.60 0.99
N GLU A 78 -15.67 15.65 0.31
CA GLU A 78 -15.50 15.64 -1.15
C GLU A 78 -16.65 14.90 -1.88
N GLY A 79 -17.62 14.39 -1.14
CA GLY A 79 -18.85 13.80 -1.70
C GLY A 79 -18.60 12.59 -2.61
N PHE A 80 -19.34 12.53 -3.72
CA PHE A 80 -19.24 11.39 -4.65
C PHE A 80 -17.98 11.39 -5.51
N GLU A 81 -17.25 12.49 -5.62
CA GLU A 81 -16.04 12.55 -6.43
C GLU A 81 -14.95 11.63 -5.90
N VAL A 82 -14.82 11.53 -4.57
CA VAL A 82 -13.87 10.64 -3.94
C VAL A 82 -14.20 9.16 -4.17
N MET A 83 -15.49 8.81 -4.30
CA MET A 83 -15.91 7.44 -4.61
C MET A 83 -15.49 7.04 -6.04
N ASN A 84 -15.58 7.95 -7.00
CA ASN A 84 -15.08 7.74 -8.35
C ASN A 84 -13.55 7.59 -8.35
N ALA A 85 -12.86 8.43 -7.58
CA ALA A 85 -11.40 8.35 -7.44
C ALA A 85 -10.94 7.03 -6.82
N TYR A 86 -11.67 6.50 -5.84
CA TYR A 86 -11.44 5.15 -5.32
C TYR A 86 -11.65 4.07 -6.38
N GLY A 87 -12.71 4.17 -7.21
CA GLY A 87 -12.95 3.25 -8.32
C GLY A 87 -11.78 3.22 -9.30
N ASP A 88 -11.24 4.38 -9.62
CA ASP A 88 -10.06 4.51 -10.47
C ASP A 88 -8.81 3.87 -9.83
N LEU A 89 -8.63 4.03 -8.52
CA LEU A 89 -7.51 3.45 -7.78
C LEU A 89 -7.62 1.91 -7.72
N VAL A 90 -8.81 1.37 -7.45
CA VAL A 90 -9.10 -0.06 -7.50
C VAL A 90 -8.77 -0.62 -8.89
N LYS A 91 -9.18 0.08 -9.95
CA LYS A 91 -8.86 -0.32 -11.33
C LYS A 91 -7.36 -0.32 -11.60
N ALA A 92 -6.62 0.66 -11.10
CA ALA A 92 -5.17 0.73 -11.28
C ALA A 92 -4.46 -0.43 -10.56
N SER A 93 -4.82 -0.71 -9.30
CA SER A 93 -4.31 -1.85 -8.53
C SER A 93 -4.63 -3.18 -9.21
N THR A 94 -5.89 -3.38 -9.64
CA THR A 94 -6.32 -4.62 -10.35
C THR A 94 -5.51 -4.83 -11.63
N SER A 95 -5.16 -3.76 -12.35
CA SER A 95 -4.37 -3.86 -13.59
C SER A 95 -2.94 -4.33 -13.35
N MET A 96 -2.42 -4.20 -12.13
CA MET A 96 -1.09 -4.69 -11.73
C MET A 96 -1.10 -6.15 -11.29
N SER A 97 -2.26 -6.69 -10.90
CA SER A 97 -2.37 -8.06 -10.41
C SER A 97 -1.82 -9.07 -11.42
N GLY A 98 -0.90 -9.93 -10.99
CA GLY A 98 -0.20 -10.89 -11.82
C GLY A 98 0.84 -10.30 -12.79
N VAL A 99 1.09 -8.98 -12.75
CA VAL A 99 2.10 -8.30 -13.58
C VAL A 99 3.30 -7.87 -12.74
N CYS A 100 3.08 -7.11 -11.69
CA CYS A 100 4.12 -6.69 -10.75
C CYS A 100 3.66 -6.93 -9.32
N PRO A 101 4.54 -7.34 -8.40
CA PRO A 101 4.18 -7.54 -7.00
C PRO A 101 3.64 -6.27 -6.35
N GLN A 102 2.60 -6.45 -5.56
CA GLN A 102 2.00 -5.43 -4.71
C GLN A 102 2.11 -5.88 -3.26
N ILE A 103 2.70 -5.07 -2.41
CA ILE A 103 2.87 -5.35 -0.98
C ILE A 103 2.22 -4.23 -0.18
N SER A 104 1.33 -4.58 0.72
CA SER A 104 0.68 -3.64 1.63
C SER A 104 1.26 -3.75 3.04
N ILE A 105 1.50 -2.59 3.67
CA ILE A 105 1.78 -2.47 5.09
C ILE A 105 0.60 -1.74 5.73
N VAL A 106 -0.10 -2.41 6.63
CA VAL A 106 -1.13 -1.80 7.48
C VAL A 106 -0.44 -1.32 8.75
N ALA A 107 -0.18 -0.01 8.82
CA ALA A 107 0.64 0.59 9.88
C ALA A 107 -0.16 1.07 11.09
N GLY A 108 -1.42 1.43 10.86
CA GLY A 108 -2.37 1.88 11.87
C GLY A 108 -3.78 1.55 11.44
N SER A 109 -4.71 2.50 11.51
CA SER A 109 -6.06 2.28 11.01
C SER A 109 -6.07 2.10 9.50
N CYS A 110 -6.76 1.07 9.01
CA CYS A 110 -6.99 0.88 7.58
C CYS A 110 -8.42 0.40 7.36
N LEU A 111 -9.31 1.35 7.10
CA LEU A 111 -10.75 1.14 7.16
C LEU A 111 -11.44 1.35 5.81
N GLY A 112 -12.56 0.68 5.62
CA GLY A 112 -13.41 0.87 4.44
C GLY A 112 -12.76 0.48 3.13
N THR A 113 -12.84 1.36 2.12
CA THR A 113 -12.26 1.09 0.80
C THR A 113 -10.73 1.02 0.82
N SER A 114 -10.07 1.72 1.76
CA SER A 114 -8.62 1.59 1.96
C SER A 114 -8.24 0.16 2.35
N ALA A 115 -8.99 -0.46 3.26
CA ALA A 115 -8.80 -1.86 3.64
C ALA A 115 -9.04 -2.83 2.45
N LEU A 116 -10.05 -2.54 1.62
CA LEU A 116 -10.28 -3.32 0.39
C LEU A 116 -9.07 -3.26 -0.54
N ILE A 117 -8.52 -2.05 -0.79
CA ILE A 117 -7.38 -1.87 -1.69
C ILE A 117 -6.12 -2.51 -1.09
N ALA A 118 -5.87 -2.32 0.21
CA ALA A 118 -4.74 -2.95 0.89
C ALA A 118 -4.79 -4.48 0.79
N ASN A 119 -5.99 -5.07 0.89
CA ASN A 119 -6.20 -6.51 0.79
C ASN A 119 -6.15 -7.06 -0.66
N MET A 120 -6.12 -6.18 -1.67
CA MET A 120 -5.91 -6.58 -3.07
C MET A 120 -4.44 -6.79 -3.42
N ALA A 121 -3.52 -6.50 -2.51
CA ALA A 121 -2.09 -6.76 -2.67
C ALA A 121 -1.80 -8.27 -2.66
N ASP A 122 -0.64 -8.65 -3.21
CA ASP A 122 -0.19 -10.04 -3.22
C ASP A 122 0.28 -10.52 -1.83
N VAL A 123 0.76 -9.57 -1.01
CA VAL A 123 1.15 -9.82 0.39
C VAL A 123 0.70 -8.65 1.25
N VAL A 124 0.02 -8.97 2.35
CA VAL A 124 -0.43 -8.02 3.37
C VAL A 124 0.36 -8.21 4.65
N VAL A 125 1.12 -7.21 5.02
CA VAL A 125 1.87 -7.14 6.29
C VAL A 125 1.16 -6.15 7.20
N ALA A 126 0.88 -6.51 8.44
CA ALA A 126 0.21 -5.61 9.37
C ALA A 126 0.94 -5.49 10.70
N VAL A 127 0.83 -4.33 11.32
CA VAL A 127 1.23 -4.12 12.71
C VAL A 127 0.12 -4.62 13.63
N LYS A 128 0.48 -5.32 14.68
CA LYS A 128 -0.46 -6.03 15.58
C LYS A 128 -1.60 -5.17 16.13
N ASP A 129 -1.28 -3.93 16.50
CA ASP A 129 -2.25 -3.00 17.10
C ASP A 129 -3.04 -2.18 16.05
N ALA A 130 -2.91 -2.52 14.76
CA ALA A 130 -3.64 -1.84 13.68
C ALA A 130 -5.10 -2.34 13.61
N ASP A 131 -5.99 -1.43 13.16
CA ASP A 131 -7.37 -1.78 12.81
C ASP A 131 -7.46 -2.07 11.32
N PHE A 132 -8.01 -3.24 10.96
CA PHE A 132 -8.08 -3.65 9.56
C PHE A 132 -9.43 -4.27 9.22
N TYR A 133 -10.38 -3.45 8.73
CA TYR A 133 -11.71 -3.93 8.32
C TYR A 133 -12.36 -3.05 7.24
N VAL A 134 -13.26 -3.65 6.48
CA VAL A 134 -13.99 -2.97 5.39
C VAL A 134 -15.28 -2.31 5.88
N THR A 135 -16.04 -2.98 6.75
CA THR A 135 -17.35 -2.47 7.23
C THR A 135 -17.55 -2.67 8.71
N ALA A 136 -18.04 -1.60 9.40
CA ALA A 136 -18.64 -1.72 10.72
C ALA A 136 -19.93 -2.60 10.67
N PRO A 137 -20.35 -3.30 11.73
CA PRO A 137 -19.95 -3.08 13.12
C PRO A 137 -18.78 -3.96 13.61
N SER A 138 -18.19 -4.79 12.78
CA SER A 138 -17.06 -5.59 13.20
C SER A 138 -15.78 -4.74 13.11
N GLU A 139 -15.42 -4.12 14.22
CA GLU A 139 -14.07 -3.63 14.42
C GLU A 139 -13.18 -4.87 14.52
N VAL A 140 -12.35 -5.09 13.50
CA VAL A 140 -11.46 -6.24 13.42
C VAL A 140 -10.04 -5.75 13.46
N THR A 141 -9.28 -6.26 14.43
CA THR A 141 -7.86 -5.95 14.56
C THR A 141 -7.04 -6.68 13.49
N ALA A 142 -5.83 -6.22 13.27
CA ALA A 142 -4.89 -6.90 12.38
C ALA A 142 -4.56 -8.31 12.88
N GLU A 143 -4.56 -8.56 14.21
CA GLU A 143 -4.35 -9.88 14.78
C GLU A 143 -5.50 -10.84 14.44
N GLU A 144 -6.76 -10.40 14.58
CA GLU A 144 -7.93 -11.20 14.17
C GLU A 144 -7.96 -11.44 12.66
N SER A 145 -7.53 -10.46 11.87
CA SER A 145 -7.39 -10.57 10.40
C SER A 145 -6.28 -11.55 10.00
N TYR A 146 -5.20 -11.63 10.79
CA TYR A 146 -4.14 -12.62 10.61
C TYR A 146 -4.65 -14.04 10.94
N GLU A 147 -5.38 -14.21 12.04
CA GLU A 147 -6.01 -15.50 12.38
C GLU A 147 -7.03 -15.94 11.30
N ALA A 148 -7.74 -15.00 10.70
CA ALA A 148 -8.68 -15.26 9.60
C ALA A 148 -8.00 -15.50 8.25
N GLY A 149 -6.69 -15.25 8.11
CA GLY A 149 -5.91 -15.44 6.89
C GLY A 149 -6.05 -14.33 5.85
N THR A 150 -6.47 -13.13 6.26
CA THR A 150 -6.50 -11.92 5.40
C THR A 150 -5.26 -11.06 5.53
N VAL A 151 -4.50 -11.24 6.60
CA VAL A 151 -3.15 -10.70 6.79
C VAL A 151 -2.17 -11.87 6.69
N ASP A 152 -1.13 -11.72 5.88
CA ASP A 152 -0.14 -12.79 5.66
C ASP A 152 0.97 -12.78 6.72
N ILE A 153 1.38 -11.60 7.17
CA ILE A 153 2.47 -11.42 8.14
C ILE A 153 2.03 -10.40 9.19
N LEU A 154 2.07 -10.82 10.45
CA LEU A 154 1.81 -9.97 11.61
C LEU A 154 3.15 -9.57 12.25
N CYS A 155 3.34 -8.29 12.50
CA CYS A 155 4.54 -7.72 13.12
C CYS A 155 4.20 -6.98 14.41
N ASP A 156 5.11 -6.99 15.37
CA ASP A 156 4.90 -6.27 16.63
C ASP A 156 5.08 -4.75 16.46
N THR A 157 5.95 -4.31 15.54
CA THR A 157 6.24 -2.89 15.30
C THR A 157 6.21 -2.54 13.82
N PHE A 158 6.08 -1.25 13.53
CA PHE A 158 6.18 -0.72 12.15
C PHE A 158 7.57 -0.96 11.56
N GLU A 159 8.61 -0.84 12.35
CA GLU A 159 9.99 -1.10 11.95
C GLU A 159 10.19 -2.55 11.52
N ASP A 160 9.58 -3.50 12.24
CA ASP A 160 9.61 -4.92 11.88
C ASP A 160 8.85 -5.16 10.58
N ALA A 161 7.68 -4.54 10.41
CA ALA A 161 6.91 -4.63 9.16
C ALA A 161 7.72 -4.11 7.96
N VAL A 162 8.39 -2.96 8.11
CA VAL A 162 9.28 -2.42 7.08
C VAL A 162 10.45 -3.36 6.78
N ALA A 163 11.05 -3.98 7.80
CA ALA A 163 12.14 -4.94 7.62
C ALA A 163 11.66 -6.19 6.85
N GLN A 164 10.48 -6.72 7.17
CA GLN A 164 9.87 -7.85 6.45
C GLN A 164 9.61 -7.50 5.00
N VAL A 165 9.03 -6.33 4.72
CA VAL A 165 8.74 -5.90 3.34
C VAL A 165 10.03 -5.67 2.54
N LYS A 166 11.08 -5.13 3.14
CA LYS A 166 12.40 -5.01 2.49
C LYS A 166 12.97 -6.38 2.12
N ASN A 167 12.81 -7.38 2.98
CA ASN A 167 13.22 -8.74 2.69
C ASN A 167 12.38 -9.34 1.55
N LEU A 168 11.05 -9.23 1.61
CA LEU A 168 10.15 -9.70 0.57
C LEU A 168 10.47 -9.10 -0.80
N ALA A 169 10.74 -7.80 -0.87
CA ALA A 169 11.09 -7.12 -2.12
C ALA A 169 12.35 -7.72 -2.79
N SER A 170 13.27 -8.29 -2.01
CA SER A 170 14.46 -8.96 -2.54
C SER A 170 14.22 -10.43 -2.93
N LEU A 171 13.17 -11.05 -2.38
CA LEU A 171 12.83 -12.46 -2.65
C LEU A 171 11.89 -12.62 -3.85
N LEU A 172 11.11 -11.58 -4.16
CA LEU A 172 10.14 -11.61 -5.25
C LEU A 172 10.76 -11.18 -6.58
N PRO A 173 10.32 -11.73 -7.72
CA PRO A 173 10.68 -11.18 -9.02
C PRO A 173 10.09 -9.77 -9.16
N SER A 174 10.75 -8.87 -9.88
CA SER A 174 10.26 -7.50 -10.08
C SER A 174 8.95 -7.43 -10.89
N ASN A 175 8.73 -8.40 -11.78
CA ASN A 175 7.51 -8.52 -12.59
C ASN A 175 7.41 -9.93 -13.18
N ASN A 176 6.30 -10.22 -13.86
CA ASN A 176 6.02 -11.53 -14.44
C ASN A 176 6.92 -11.94 -15.63
N LEU A 177 7.75 -11.04 -16.14
CA LEU A 177 8.74 -11.33 -17.20
C LEU A 177 10.15 -11.47 -16.63
N ALA A 178 10.37 -11.07 -15.37
CA ALA A 178 11.66 -11.19 -14.72
C ALA A 178 11.90 -12.64 -14.26
N PRO A 179 13.14 -13.13 -14.31
CA PRO A 179 13.48 -14.41 -13.69
C PRO A 179 13.32 -14.32 -12.17
N SER A 180 13.07 -15.46 -11.53
CA SER A 180 13.12 -15.54 -10.07
C SER A 180 14.52 -15.16 -9.57
N PRO A 181 14.63 -14.43 -8.47
CA PRO A 181 15.91 -14.14 -7.84
C PRO A 181 16.65 -15.45 -7.52
N LEU A 182 17.96 -15.47 -7.80
CA LEU A 182 18.82 -16.60 -7.49
C LEU A 182 19.65 -16.27 -6.25
N PHE A 183 19.60 -17.15 -5.26
CA PHE A 183 20.41 -17.05 -4.06
C PHE A 183 21.44 -18.16 -4.04
N GLU A 184 22.64 -17.88 -3.50
CA GLU A 184 23.62 -18.93 -3.22
C GLU A 184 23.02 -19.90 -2.19
N PHE A 185 23.06 -21.17 -2.50
CA PHE A 185 22.54 -22.23 -1.67
C PHE A 185 23.68 -23.17 -1.29
N GLU A 186 23.96 -23.29 -0.01
CA GLU A 186 24.82 -24.35 0.51
C GLU A 186 23.94 -25.55 0.86
N ALA A 187 24.21 -26.67 0.21
CA ALA A 187 23.51 -27.92 0.53
C ALA A 187 23.89 -28.36 1.95
N PRO A 188 22.92 -28.81 2.76
CA PRO A 188 23.19 -29.31 4.10
C PRO A 188 24.06 -30.58 4.13
#